data_d4e4c5fd971f6ccea485478664b0eb10
#
_entry.id   d4e4c5fd971f6ccea485478664b0eb10
#
_cell.length_a   1.000
_cell.length_b   1.000
_cell.length_c   1.000
_cell.angle_alpha   90.00
_cell.angle_beta   90.00
_cell.angle_gamma   90.00
#
_symmetry.space_group_name_H-M   'P 1'
#
loop_
_entity.id
_entity.type
_entity.pdbx_description
1 polymer ?
#
loop_
_entity_poly.entity_id
_entity_poly.type
_entity_poly.pdbx_seq_one_letter_code
_entity_poly.pdbx_strand_id
1 'polypeptide(L)'
;MKRCIVGIRRTDMPVNAVGKYVPTVWFPSMATMAAVLSEDNRAMLRLIHERKPKSLTELAELTGRQVPNLSRTLRMMEGYGLVSIEKNARETQPVALATEFSVVLDSPQGDAEHEI
;
A
#
# COMPACT_ATOMS: atom_id res chain seq x y z
N MET A 1 12.80 6.03 -4.60
CA MET A 1 11.50 5.43 -4.47
C MET A 1 11.41 4.61 -3.23
N LYS A 2 10.32 4.69 -2.51
CA LYS A 2 10.23 4.02 -1.26
C LYS A 2 9.71 2.62 -1.40
N ARG A 3 10.36 1.69 -0.76
CA ARG A 3 9.93 0.30 -0.75
C ARG A 3 9.18 0.02 0.55
N CYS A 4 8.07 -0.64 0.44
CA CYS A 4 7.28 -1.04 1.57
C CYS A 4 7.30 -2.55 1.68
N ILE A 5 7.56 -3.07 2.87
CA ILE A 5 7.54 -4.51 3.09
C ILE A 5 6.22 -4.85 3.75
N VAL A 6 5.43 -5.70 3.11
CA VAL A 6 4.13 -6.08 3.61
C VAL A 6 4.11 -7.53 4.02
N GLY A 7 3.27 -7.86 4.96
CA GLY A 7 3.13 -9.24 5.41
C GLY A 7 1.68 -9.60 5.64
N ILE A 8 1.43 -10.88 5.77
CA ILE A 8 0.10 -11.39 6.09
C ILE A 8 0.13 -11.80 7.55
N ARG A 9 -0.76 -11.23 8.35
CA ARG A 9 -0.78 -11.52 9.75
C ARG A 9 -2.02 -12.29 10.12
N ARG A 10 -1.82 -13.47 10.61
CA ARG A 10 -2.93 -14.28 11.08
C ARG A 10 -3.04 -14.08 12.58
N THR A 11 -4.24 -14.04 13.06
CA THR A 11 -4.47 -13.74 14.45
C THR A 11 -3.95 -14.82 15.38
N ASP A 12 -3.81 -16.03 14.88
CA ASP A 12 -3.37 -17.11 15.70
C ASP A 12 -1.86 -17.29 15.67
N MET A 13 -1.11 -16.42 15.05
CA MET A 13 0.32 -16.58 14.96
C MET A 13 1.03 -15.41 15.59
N PRO A 14 2.11 -15.65 16.31
CA PRO A 14 2.87 -14.54 16.86
C PRO A 14 3.60 -13.80 15.77
N VAL A 15 3.83 -12.57 15.99
CA VAL A 15 4.57 -11.78 15.06
C VAL A 15 6.05 -11.90 15.42
N ASN A 16 6.79 -12.58 14.56
CA ASN A 16 8.18 -12.72 14.77
C ASN A 16 8.90 -12.10 13.66
N ALA A 17 9.13 -10.87 13.69
CA ALA A 17 9.80 -10.19 12.64
C ALA A 17 11.27 -10.16 12.91
N VAL A 18 12.00 -10.98 12.24
CA VAL A 18 13.42 -11.07 12.43
C VAL A 18 14.13 -10.86 11.13
N GLY A 19 15.21 -10.19 11.13
CA GLY A 19 16.02 -10.01 9.96
C GLY A 19 15.72 -8.75 9.21
N LYS A 20 16.23 -8.60 7.99
CA LYS A 20 16.11 -7.38 7.28
C LYS A 20 14.80 -7.16 6.64
N TYR A 21 13.97 -8.16 6.52
CA TYR A 21 12.70 -7.98 5.84
C TYR A 21 11.59 -7.96 6.88
N VAL A 22 11.51 -6.88 7.61
CA VAL A 22 10.49 -6.72 8.64
C VAL A 22 9.31 -5.98 8.07
N PRO A 23 8.15 -6.59 7.99
CA PRO A 23 7.00 -5.89 7.43
C PRO A 23 6.58 -4.71 8.26
N THR A 24 6.22 -3.62 7.61
CA THR A 24 5.70 -2.45 8.26
C THR A 24 4.20 -2.30 7.98
N VAL A 25 3.67 -3.05 7.05
CA VAL A 25 2.25 -3.04 6.73
C VAL A 25 1.76 -4.47 6.77
N TRP A 26 0.70 -4.73 7.51
CA TRP A 26 0.19 -6.06 7.67
C TRP A 26 -1.23 -6.17 7.14
N PHE A 27 -1.47 -7.22 6.41
CA PHE A 27 -2.82 -7.51 5.89
C PHE A 27 -3.36 -8.74 6.56
N PRO A 28 -4.66 -8.81 6.80
CA PRO A 28 -5.25 -9.98 7.48
C PRO A 28 -5.29 -11.23 6.62
N SER A 29 -5.21 -11.08 5.32
CA SER A 29 -5.26 -12.24 4.42
C SER A 29 -4.64 -11.90 3.09
N MET A 30 -4.31 -12.91 2.33
CA MET A 30 -3.82 -12.71 0.98
C MET A 30 -4.87 -12.09 0.09
N ALA A 31 -6.12 -12.42 0.31
CA ALA A 31 -7.20 -11.84 -0.49
C ALA A 31 -7.29 -10.34 -0.27
N THR A 32 -7.16 -9.89 0.98
CA THR A 32 -7.18 -8.47 1.27
C THR A 32 -5.95 -7.79 0.66
N MET A 33 -4.77 -8.41 0.80
CA MET A 33 -3.57 -7.85 0.23
C MET A 33 -3.70 -7.70 -1.28
N ALA A 34 -4.24 -8.72 -1.94
CA ALA A 34 -4.39 -8.68 -3.40
C ALA A 34 -5.37 -7.59 -3.84
N ALA A 35 -6.40 -7.37 -3.04
CA ALA A 35 -7.38 -6.33 -3.37
C ALA A 35 -6.78 -4.93 -3.18
N VAL A 36 -6.04 -4.73 -2.10
CA VAL A 36 -5.46 -3.43 -1.82
C VAL A 36 -4.28 -3.14 -2.74
N LEU A 37 -3.45 -4.13 -2.98
CA LEU A 37 -2.28 -3.96 -3.83
C LEU A 37 -2.52 -4.55 -5.22
N SER A 38 -3.72 -4.30 -5.75
CA SER A 38 -4.03 -4.74 -7.09
C SER A 38 -3.15 -4.03 -8.11
N GLU A 39 -3.07 -4.57 -9.29
CA GLU A 39 -2.27 -3.97 -10.34
C GLU A 39 -2.71 -2.54 -10.60
N ASP A 40 -4.00 -2.30 -10.62
CA ASP A 40 -4.53 -0.96 -10.86
C ASP A 40 -4.17 -0.02 -9.73
N ASN A 41 -4.25 -0.47 -8.49
CA ASN A 41 -3.92 0.38 -7.36
C ASN A 41 -2.43 0.67 -7.31
N ARG A 42 -1.60 -0.32 -7.63
CA ARG A 42 -0.16 -0.10 -7.67
C ARG A 42 0.22 0.87 -8.78
N ALA A 43 -0.45 0.77 -9.92
CA ALA A 43 -0.22 1.73 -11.01
C ALA A 43 -0.63 3.13 -10.59
N MET A 44 -1.72 3.24 -9.83
CA MET A 44 -2.16 4.53 -9.33
C MET A 44 -1.15 5.12 -8.35
N LEU A 45 -0.56 4.30 -7.49
CA LEU A 45 0.45 4.79 -6.56
C LEU A 45 1.67 5.32 -7.32
N ARG A 46 2.09 4.63 -8.36
CA ARG A 46 3.21 5.11 -9.18
C ARG A 46 2.85 6.43 -9.87
N LEU A 47 1.62 6.52 -10.35
CA LEU A 47 1.16 7.73 -11.03
C LEU A 47 1.16 8.91 -10.07
N ILE A 48 0.68 8.70 -8.85
CA ILE A 48 0.65 9.75 -7.84
C ILE A 48 2.09 10.21 -7.55
N HIS A 49 3.00 9.26 -7.46
CA HIS A 49 4.39 9.60 -7.16
C HIS A 49 5.02 10.38 -8.32
N GLU A 50 4.74 9.99 -9.54
CA GLU A 50 5.37 10.61 -10.70
C GLU A 50 4.73 11.92 -11.13
N ARG A 51 3.40 11.97 -11.12
CA ARG A 51 2.71 13.14 -11.63
C ARG A 51 2.31 14.13 -10.55
N LYS A 52 2.32 13.71 -9.31
CA LYS A 52 2.01 14.55 -8.16
C LYS A 52 0.73 15.37 -8.35
N PRO A 53 -0.40 14.70 -8.59
CA PRO A 53 -1.66 15.41 -8.77
C PRO A 53 -1.99 16.23 -7.54
N LYS A 54 -2.51 17.41 -7.74
CA LYS A 54 -2.77 18.31 -6.64
C LYS A 54 -4.16 18.18 -6.06
N SER A 55 -5.00 17.39 -6.69
CA SER A 55 -6.39 17.23 -6.23
C SER A 55 -6.91 15.89 -6.68
N LEU A 56 -8.03 15.47 -6.08
CA LEU A 56 -8.70 14.26 -6.52
C LEU A 56 -9.28 14.41 -7.90
N THR A 57 -9.70 15.61 -8.25
CA THR A 57 -10.21 15.86 -9.58
C THR A 57 -9.11 15.63 -10.63
N GLU A 58 -7.93 16.12 -10.35
CA GLU A 58 -6.81 15.92 -11.27
C GLU A 58 -6.46 14.43 -11.36
N LEU A 59 -6.46 13.75 -10.22
CA LEU A 59 -6.17 12.31 -10.23
C LEU A 59 -7.24 11.55 -10.99
N ALA A 60 -8.51 11.96 -10.87
CA ALA A 60 -9.59 11.34 -11.61
C ALA A 60 -9.36 11.47 -13.11
N GLU A 61 -8.88 12.62 -13.55
CA GLU A 61 -8.60 12.82 -14.96
C GLU A 61 -7.45 11.94 -15.42
N LEU A 62 -6.46 11.76 -14.58
CA LEU A 62 -5.30 10.95 -14.97
C LEU A 62 -5.61 9.45 -14.96
N THR A 63 -6.50 9.00 -14.11
CA THR A 63 -6.76 7.57 -13.96
C THR A 63 -8.01 7.10 -14.67
N GLY A 64 -8.92 8.01 -14.97
CA GLY A 64 -10.21 7.63 -15.52
C GLY A 64 -11.19 7.12 -14.47
N ARG A 65 -10.83 7.21 -13.19
CA ARG A 65 -11.72 6.75 -12.13
C ARG A 65 -12.58 7.90 -11.64
N GLN A 66 -13.71 7.55 -11.04
CA GLN A 66 -14.60 8.56 -10.49
C GLN A 66 -14.09 9.04 -9.14
N VAL A 67 -14.31 10.31 -8.82
CA VAL A 67 -13.81 10.89 -7.57
C VAL A 67 -14.30 10.12 -6.33
N PRO A 68 -15.58 9.73 -6.22
CA PRO A 68 -15.99 8.97 -5.03
C PRO A 68 -15.26 7.64 -4.90
N ASN A 69 -14.96 6.99 -6.01
CA ASN A 69 -14.23 5.74 -5.99
C ASN A 69 -12.81 6.00 -5.50
N LEU A 70 -12.17 7.04 -6.00
CA LEU A 70 -10.82 7.40 -5.59
C LEU A 70 -10.78 7.74 -4.11
N SER A 71 -11.76 8.48 -3.64
CA SER A 71 -11.81 8.89 -2.24
C SER A 71 -11.85 7.67 -1.33
N ARG A 72 -12.68 6.68 -1.67
CA ARG A 72 -12.77 5.48 -0.84
C ARG A 72 -11.49 4.67 -0.89
N THR A 73 -10.93 4.51 -2.08
CA THR A 73 -9.70 3.73 -2.24
C THR A 73 -8.54 4.39 -1.51
N LEU A 74 -8.42 5.71 -1.62
CA LEU A 74 -7.33 6.41 -0.97
C LEU A 74 -7.46 6.40 0.54
N ARG A 75 -8.67 6.47 1.06
CA ARG A 75 -8.85 6.37 2.49
C ARG A 75 -8.45 5.02 3.01
N MET A 76 -8.80 3.97 2.29
CA MET A 76 -8.42 2.64 2.66
C MET A 76 -6.89 2.51 2.62
N MET A 77 -6.24 3.04 1.59
CA MET A 77 -4.79 2.99 1.50
C MET A 77 -4.11 3.83 2.56
N GLU A 78 -4.74 4.93 2.96
CA GLU A 78 -4.21 5.75 4.02
C GLU A 78 -4.21 4.96 5.33
N GLY A 79 -5.24 4.18 5.56
CA GLY A 79 -5.32 3.34 6.74
C GLY A 79 -4.20 2.31 6.82
N TYR A 80 -3.68 1.87 5.67
CA TYR A 80 -2.56 0.94 5.64
C TYR A 80 -1.21 1.68 5.59
N GLY A 81 -1.22 3.00 5.53
CA GLY A 81 0.05 3.75 5.48
C GLY A 81 0.68 3.80 4.12
N LEU A 82 -0.10 3.57 3.06
CA LEU A 82 0.43 3.55 1.70
C LEU A 82 0.36 4.92 1.03
N VAL A 83 -0.55 5.76 1.49
CA VAL A 83 -0.66 7.12 1.00
C VAL A 83 -0.89 8.04 2.18
N SER A 84 -0.56 9.32 1.98
CA SER A 84 -0.89 10.36 2.91
C SER A 84 -1.84 11.29 2.17
N ILE A 85 -2.82 11.83 2.84
CA ILE A 85 -3.77 12.73 2.23
C ILE A 85 -3.60 14.08 2.88
N GLU A 86 -3.19 15.07 2.09
CA GLU A 86 -2.95 16.40 2.60
C GLU A 86 -4.03 17.34 2.10
N LYS A 87 -4.48 18.21 2.96
CA LYS A 87 -5.47 19.19 2.57
C LYS A 87 -4.85 20.53 2.40
N ASN A 88 -4.98 21.07 1.19
CA ASN A 88 -4.45 22.39 0.88
C ASN A 88 -5.62 23.25 0.44
N ALA A 89 -6.02 24.16 1.27
CA ALA A 89 -7.17 25.03 1.01
C ALA A 89 -8.39 24.13 0.75
N ARG A 90 -8.88 24.13 -0.48
CA ARG A 90 -10.06 23.32 -0.76
C ARG A 90 -9.74 22.03 -1.40
N GLU A 91 -8.47 21.75 -1.64
CA GLU A 91 -8.09 20.58 -2.38
C GLU A 91 -7.57 19.50 -1.49
N THR A 92 -7.81 18.26 -1.88
CA THR A 92 -7.29 17.10 -1.19
C THR A 92 -6.21 16.50 -2.09
N GLN A 93 -4.98 16.53 -1.61
CA GLN A 93 -3.85 16.05 -2.40
C GLN A 93 -3.33 14.73 -1.88
N PRO A 94 -3.34 13.68 -2.68
CA PRO A 94 -2.77 12.42 -2.25
C PRO A 94 -1.27 12.39 -2.48
N VAL A 95 -0.55 11.77 -1.57
CA VAL A 95 0.89 11.63 -1.68
C VAL A 95 1.22 10.15 -1.50
N ALA A 96 1.89 9.56 -2.45
CA ALA A 96 2.25 8.15 -2.37
C ALA A 96 3.42 7.98 -1.42
N LEU A 97 3.26 7.11 -0.44
CA LEU A 97 4.31 6.83 0.53
C LEU A 97 5.14 5.62 0.13
N ALA A 98 4.64 4.80 -0.77
CA ALA A 98 5.37 3.65 -1.26
C ALA A 98 4.96 3.35 -2.68
N THR A 99 5.90 2.89 -3.49
CA THR A 99 5.63 2.52 -4.87
C THR A 99 6.21 1.16 -5.21
N GLU A 100 7.02 0.59 -4.33
CA GLU A 100 7.57 -0.75 -4.52
C GLU A 100 7.20 -1.58 -3.31
N PHE A 101 6.86 -2.82 -3.53
CA PHE A 101 6.38 -3.67 -2.45
C PHE A 101 7.09 -5.01 -2.45
N SER A 102 7.52 -5.43 -1.28
CA SER A 102 8.05 -6.77 -1.07
C SER A 102 7.10 -7.49 -0.12
N VAL A 103 6.77 -8.71 -0.43
CA VAL A 103 5.76 -9.43 0.33
C VAL A 103 6.41 -10.58 1.09
N VAL A 104 6.16 -10.63 2.39
CA VAL A 104 6.64 -11.70 3.22
C VAL A 104 5.43 -12.54 3.61
N LEU A 105 5.33 -13.72 3.08
CA LEU A 105 4.17 -14.55 3.33
C LEU A 105 4.34 -15.41 4.56
N ASP A 106 5.44 -16.07 4.70
CA ASP A 106 5.67 -16.94 5.82
C ASP A 106 6.97 -16.58 6.45
N SER A 107 6.92 -16.06 7.63
CA SER A 107 8.12 -15.71 8.32
C SER A 107 8.86 -16.95 8.70
N PRO A 108 10.08 -17.07 8.38
CA PRO A 108 10.80 -18.30 8.60
C PRO A 108 11.08 -18.62 10.02
N GLN A 109 10.94 -17.77 10.89
CA GLN A 109 11.14 -18.04 12.23
C GLN A 109 12.49 -18.61 12.49
N GLY A 110 13.42 -18.16 11.86
CA GLY A 110 14.74 -18.62 12.08
C GLY A 110 15.14 -19.80 11.31
N ASP A 111 14.29 -20.40 10.54
CA ASP A 111 14.59 -21.46 9.81
C ASP A 111 14.80 -21.19 8.49
N ALA A 112 15.45 -20.24 8.20
CA ALA A 112 15.63 -19.77 6.88
C ALA A 112 16.27 -20.76 6.03
N GLU A 113 16.91 -21.65 6.57
CA GLU A 113 17.54 -22.55 5.75
C GLU A 113 16.62 -23.48 5.14
N HIS A 114 15.45 -23.47 5.45
CA HIS A 114 14.55 -24.21 4.96
C HIS A 114 14.18 -23.93 3.70
N GLU A 115 14.81 -23.50 2.88
CA GLU A 115 14.38 -23.12 1.67
C GLU A 115 14.10 -24.16 0.93
N ILE A 116 13.38 -24.20 0.14
CA ILE A 116 12.92 -25.21 -0.61
C ILE A 116 13.48 -25.33 -1.86
#